data_21885de8440b33256ac0c77975e4978e
#
_entry.id   21885de8440b33256ac0c77975e4978e
#
_cell.length_a   1.000
_cell.length_b   1.000
_cell.length_c   1.000
_cell.angle_alpha   90.00
_cell.angle_beta   90.00
_cell.angle_gamma   90.00
#
_symmetry.space_group_name_H-M   'P 1'
#
loop_
_entity.id
_entity.type
_entity.pdbx_description
1 polymer ?
#
loop_
_entity_poly.entity_id
_entity_poly.type
_entity_poly.pdbx_seq_one_letter_code
_entity_poly.pdbx_strand_id
1 'polypeptide(L)'
;MGAARKIDIHGAKGGDKKPKSPTEASDNLRSTNIAKLLIAVGEGEFEEAPTAANIFLDNTPINDASGNVNFPNVKWEWRSGSVDQAYIPGIPSVENETSLNIELRSDAPWVRSVTNTQLSAVRVRFAWPALQRQDDQGNIGGYRIEYAIDVATDGGAYQQMLTDAVDGKTTTR
;
A
#
# COMPACT_ATOMS: atom_id res chain seq x y z
N MET A 1 65.07 21.79 -49.75
CA MET A 1 63.78 22.34 -49.28
C MET A 1 62.68 21.25 -49.45
N GLY A 2 62.28 20.60 -48.37
CA GLY A 2 61.28 19.57 -48.44
C GLY A 2 59.85 20.17 -48.40
N ALA A 3 59.03 19.80 -49.34
CA ALA A 3 57.64 20.24 -49.39
C ALA A 3 56.84 19.75 -48.16
N ALA A 4 56.14 20.66 -47.47
CA ALA A 4 55.27 20.35 -46.35
C ALA A 4 54.12 19.43 -46.81
N ARG A 5 54.01 18.26 -46.22
CA ARG A 5 52.87 17.37 -46.43
C ARG A 5 51.60 17.99 -45.82
N LYS A 6 50.64 18.24 -46.67
CA LYS A 6 49.27 18.62 -46.23
C LYS A 6 48.62 17.44 -45.51
N ILE A 7 48.34 17.59 -44.23
CA ILE A 7 47.58 16.58 -43.45
C ILE A 7 46.09 16.86 -43.68
N ASP A 8 45.41 15.97 -44.41
CA ASP A 8 43.97 15.99 -44.54
C ASP A 8 43.35 15.42 -43.26
N ILE A 9 42.80 16.30 -42.42
CA ILE A 9 42.04 15.91 -41.24
C ILE A 9 40.59 15.63 -41.69
N HIS A 10 40.27 14.35 -41.89
CA HIS A 10 38.89 13.95 -42.06
C HIS A 10 38.21 14.00 -40.70
N GLY A 11 37.44 15.04 -40.42
CA GLY A 11 36.55 15.09 -39.30
C GLY A 11 35.51 13.99 -39.46
N ALA A 12 35.40 13.09 -38.51
CA ALA A 12 34.31 12.14 -38.44
C ALA A 12 33.00 12.93 -38.41
N LYS A 13 32.18 12.75 -39.45
CA LYS A 13 30.85 13.34 -39.54
C LYS A 13 30.01 12.70 -38.42
N GLY A 14 29.95 13.34 -37.26
CA GLY A 14 29.08 12.96 -36.17
C GLY A 14 27.64 12.94 -36.72
N GLY A 15 27.04 11.78 -36.80
CA GLY A 15 25.64 11.69 -37.18
C GLY A 15 24.80 12.54 -36.23
N ASP A 16 23.89 13.31 -36.79
CA ASP A 16 22.88 14.13 -36.10
C ASP A 16 21.94 13.27 -35.23
N LYS A 17 22.50 12.60 -34.24
CA LYS A 17 21.66 12.09 -33.12
C LYS A 17 21.43 13.28 -32.20
N LYS A 18 20.27 13.93 -32.36
CA LYS A 18 19.81 14.90 -31.38
C LYS A 18 19.95 14.27 -29.99
N PRO A 19 20.57 14.96 -29.03
CA PRO A 19 20.66 14.45 -27.67
C PRO A 19 19.26 14.13 -27.19
N LYS A 20 19.02 12.89 -26.83
CA LYS A 20 17.74 12.43 -26.30
C LYS A 20 17.61 13.01 -24.88
N SER A 21 16.61 13.85 -24.64
CA SER A 21 16.31 14.31 -23.30
C SER A 21 15.78 13.15 -22.46
N PRO A 22 16.27 12.95 -21.24
CA PRO A 22 15.71 11.98 -20.32
C PRO A 22 14.23 12.21 -20.09
N THR A 23 13.48 11.15 -19.94
CA THR A 23 12.05 11.19 -19.64
C THR A 23 11.77 10.69 -18.22
N GLU A 24 10.79 11.30 -17.57
CA GLU A 24 10.33 10.90 -16.25
C GLU A 24 8.89 10.38 -16.35
N ALA A 25 8.65 9.18 -15.82
CA ALA A 25 7.31 8.62 -15.71
C ALA A 25 6.51 9.39 -14.65
N SER A 26 5.21 9.52 -14.86
CA SER A 26 4.31 10.13 -13.87
C SER A 26 4.19 9.26 -12.62
N ASP A 27 3.98 9.91 -11.46
CA ASP A 27 3.69 9.20 -10.21
C ASP A 27 2.35 8.47 -10.31
N ASN A 28 2.36 7.18 -10.10
CA ASN A 28 1.20 6.30 -10.19
C ASN A 28 0.94 5.46 -8.92
N LEU A 29 1.89 5.42 -7.98
CA LEU A 29 1.72 4.75 -6.71
C LEU A 29 0.92 5.66 -5.76
N ARG A 30 -0.32 5.24 -5.48
CA ARG A 30 -1.23 5.95 -4.58
C ARG A 30 -1.57 5.08 -3.38
N SER A 31 -1.61 5.69 -2.19
CA SER A 31 -2.11 5.03 -1.00
C SER A 31 -3.64 4.93 -1.05
N THR A 32 -4.17 3.79 -0.63
CA THR A 32 -5.61 3.62 -0.42
C THR A 32 -5.95 3.98 1.01
N ASN A 33 -6.82 4.97 1.19
CA ASN A 33 -7.33 5.32 2.51
C ASN A 33 -8.59 4.49 2.81
N ILE A 34 -8.59 3.84 3.96
CA ILE A 34 -9.74 3.06 4.46
C ILE A 34 -10.22 3.70 5.75
N ALA A 35 -11.48 4.12 5.78
CA ALA A 35 -12.14 4.53 7.00
C ALA A 35 -12.95 3.35 7.56
N LYS A 36 -12.78 3.06 8.85
CA LYS A 36 -13.58 2.08 9.59
C LYS A 36 -14.34 2.80 10.69
N LEU A 37 -15.64 2.63 10.70
CA LEU A 37 -16.53 3.28 11.65
C LEU A 37 -17.28 2.19 12.42
N LEU A 38 -17.33 2.31 13.75
CA LEU A 38 -18.20 1.54 14.62
C LEU A 38 -19.28 2.48 15.15
N ILE A 39 -20.53 2.15 14.86
CA ILE A 39 -21.67 3.01 15.22
C ILE A 39 -22.57 2.22 16.14
N ALA A 40 -22.79 2.72 17.34
CA ALA A 40 -23.85 2.23 18.23
C ALA A 40 -25.18 2.83 17.77
N VAL A 41 -26.10 1.99 17.34
CA VAL A 41 -27.40 2.41 16.80
C VAL A 41 -28.45 2.57 17.90
N GLY A 42 -28.36 1.73 18.94
CA GLY A 42 -29.30 1.76 20.05
C GLY A 42 -28.87 0.86 21.19
N GLU A 43 -29.68 0.82 22.23
CA GLU A 43 -29.54 -0.06 23.41
C GLU A 43 -30.53 -1.21 23.32
N GLY A 44 -30.07 -2.41 23.71
CA GLY A 44 -30.88 -3.64 23.67
C GLY A 44 -30.75 -4.39 22.36
N GLU A 45 -31.49 -5.49 22.28
CA GLU A 45 -31.47 -6.36 21.10
C GLU A 45 -32.51 -5.89 20.06
N PHE A 46 -32.05 -5.79 18.82
CA PHE A 46 -32.90 -5.46 17.69
C PHE A 46 -33.50 -6.71 17.07
N GLU A 47 -34.79 -6.65 16.77
CA GLU A 47 -35.54 -7.75 16.17
C GLU A 47 -35.12 -8.01 14.72
N GLU A 48 -34.84 -6.94 13.95
CA GLU A 48 -34.49 -7.04 12.54
C GLU A 48 -33.16 -6.40 12.23
N ALA A 49 -32.42 -6.99 11.28
CA ALA A 49 -31.21 -6.40 10.73
C ALA A 49 -31.55 -5.36 9.66
N PRO A 50 -30.83 -4.23 9.60
CA PRO A 50 -30.96 -3.32 8.48
C PRO A 50 -30.51 -3.98 7.18
N THR A 51 -31.05 -3.51 6.07
CA THR A 51 -30.56 -3.86 4.72
C THR A 51 -29.69 -2.75 4.17
N ALA A 52 -28.94 -3.01 3.12
CA ALA A 52 -28.15 -2.00 2.45
C ALA A 52 -28.99 -0.81 1.90
N ALA A 53 -30.30 -1.00 1.72
CA ALA A 53 -31.22 0.06 1.32
C ALA A 53 -31.65 0.97 2.49
N ASN A 54 -31.44 0.51 3.73
CA ASN A 54 -31.80 1.25 4.95
C ASN A 54 -30.59 1.99 5.57
N ILE A 55 -29.39 1.79 5.00
CA ILE A 55 -28.18 2.45 5.46
C ILE A 55 -27.80 3.54 4.46
N PHE A 56 -27.70 4.77 4.94
CA PHE A 56 -27.48 5.94 4.10
C PHE A 56 -26.12 6.57 4.37
N LEU A 57 -25.46 6.97 3.31
CA LEU A 57 -24.27 7.83 3.33
C LEU A 57 -24.66 9.12 2.61
N ASP A 58 -24.64 10.25 3.33
CA ASP A 58 -25.03 11.56 2.81
C ASP A 58 -26.39 11.51 2.06
N ASN A 59 -27.44 11.01 2.74
CA ASN A 59 -28.82 10.83 2.22
C ASN A 59 -28.95 9.88 1.01
N THR A 60 -27.90 9.18 0.63
CA THR A 60 -27.93 8.18 -0.43
C THR A 60 -27.81 6.78 0.18
N PRO A 61 -28.74 5.85 -0.08
CA PRO A 61 -28.64 4.48 0.46
C PRO A 61 -27.45 3.74 -0.13
N ILE A 62 -26.89 2.76 0.58
CA ILE A 62 -25.82 1.92 0.04
C ILE A 62 -26.27 1.21 -1.24
N ASN A 63 -27.49 0.66 -1.24
CA ASN A 63 -28.16 0.11 -2.42
C ASN A 63 -29.49 0.85 -2.65
N ASP A 64 -29.85 1.04 -3.89
CA ASP A 64 -31.17 1.57 -4.24
C ASP A 64 -32.29 0.51 -4.03
N ALA A 65 -33.54 0.93 -4.20
CA ALA A 65 -34.71 0.04 -4.07
C ALA A 65 -34.74 -1.09 -5.12
N SER A 66 -34.01 -0.96 -6.21
CA SER A 66 -33.88 -1.96 -7.27
C SER A 66 -32.69 -2.92 -7.03
N GLY A 67 -31.91 -2.70 -5.96
CA GLY A 67 -30.74 -3.49 -5.60
C GLY A 67 -29.44 -3.04 -6.26
N ASN A 68 -29.41 -1.94 -7.02
CA ASN A 68 -28.18 -1.42 -7.59
C ASN A 68 -27.31 -0.82 -6.48
N VAL A 69 -26.01 -1.07 -6.58
CA VAL A 69 -25.02 -0.61 -5.58
C VAL A 69 -24.61 0.81 -5.88
N ASN A 70 -24.91 1.74 -4.98
CA ASN A 70 -24.48 3.15 -5.09
C ASN A 70 -23.03 3.36 -4.63
N PHE A 71 -22.56 2.54 -3.68
CA PHE A 71 -21.20 2.63 -3.11
C PHE A 71 -20.47 1.29 -3.18
N PRO A 72 -19.80 0.95 -4.30
CA PRO A 72 -19.22 -0.38 -4.52
C PRO A 72 -18.06 -0.73 -3.57
N ASN A 73 -17.45 0.27 -2.91
CA ASN A 73 -16.32 0.08 -2.01
C ASN A 73 -16.73 0.10 -0.52
N VAL A 74 -18.01 0.16 -0.21
CA VAL A 74 -18.52 0.10 1.15
C VAL A 74 -18.78 -1.33 1.55
N LYS A 75 -18.20 -1.75 2.67
CA LYS A 75 -18.51 -3.00 3.36
C LYS A 75 -19.10 -2.64 4.70
N TRP A 76 -20.14 -3.35 5.11
CA TRP A 76 -20.78 -3.14 6.40
C TRP A 76 -21.11 -4.47 7.06
N GLU A 77 -21.13 -4.45 8.37
CA GLU A 77 -21.52 -5.57 9.21
C GLU A 77 -22.49 -5.09 10.28
N TRP A 78 -23.38 -5.96 10.69
CA TRP A 78 -24.39 -5.70 11.71
C TRP A 78 -24.28 -6.69 12.86
N ARG A 79 -24.56 -6.21 14.05
CA ARG A 79 -24.79 -7.03 15.23
C ARG A 79 -26.08 -6.54 15.88
N SER A 80 -26.97 -7.49 16.24
CA SER A 80 -28.30 -7.17 16.80
C SER A 80 -28.28 -6.66 18.24
N GLY A 81 -27.17 -6.82 18.95
CA GLY A 81 -27.09 -6.52 20.37
C GLY A 81 -27.41 -7.74 21.27
N SER A 82 -27.52 -8.95 20.69
CA SER A 82 -27.75 -10.17 21.48
C SER A 82 -26.55 -10.46 22.39
N VAL A 83 -26.84 -11.15 23.53
CA VAL A 83 -25.82 -11.46 24.53
C VAL A 83 -24.67 -12.31 23.96
N ASP A 84 -25.01 -13.22 23.04
CA ASP A 84 -24.05 -14.16 22.45
C ASP A 84 -23.49 -13.72 21.09
N GLN A 85 -23.68 -12.46 20.70
CA GLN A 85 -23.23 -11.99 19.40
C GLN A 85 -21.71 -12.03 19.25
N ALA A 86 -21.24 -12.43 18.07
CA ALA A 86 -19.82 -12.36 17.73
C ALA A 86 -19.38 -10.90 17.62
N TYR A 87 -18.14 -10.61 18.04
CA TYR A 87 -17.55 -9.27 17.87
C TYR A 87 -17.38 -8.92 16.38
N ILE A 88 -17.32 -7.62 16.07
CA ILE A 88 -17.02 -7.13 14.71
C ILE A 88 -15.50 -7.11 14.54
N PRO A 89 -14.94 -7.92 13.64
CA PRO A 89 -13.50 -7.99 13.47
C PRO A 89 -12.93 -6.73 12.84
N GLY A 90 -11.68 -6.41 13.17
CA GLY A 90 -10.94 -5.31 12.55
C GLY A 90 -11.29 -3.92 13.05
N ILE A 91 -12.04 -3.81 14.15
CA ILE A 91 -12.21 -2.57 14.92
C ILE A 91 -11.64 -2.79 16.32
N PRO A 92 -10.37 -2.46 16.52
CA PRO A 92 -9.74 -2.61 17.83
C PRO A 92 -10.30 -1.56 18.80
N SER A 93 -10.53 -1.96 20.05
CA SER A 93 -10.90 -1.03 21.12
C SER A 93 -9.74 -0.15 21.55
N VAL A 94 -8.53 -0.66 21.42
CA VAL A 94 -7.27 0.06 21.72
C VAL A 94 -6.23 -0.30 20.67
N GLU A 95 -5.60 0.70 20.08
CA GLU A 95 -4.50 0.53 19.13
C GLU A 95 -3.32 1.42 19.59
N ASN A 96 -2.16 0.81 19.82
CA ASN A 96 -0.92 1.52 20.08
C ASN A 96 -0.02 1.42 18.86
N GLU A 97 0.31 2.56 18.27
CA GLU A 97 1.25 2.63 17.15
C GLU A 97 2.63 3.10 17.67
N THR A 98 3.66 2.34 17.32
CA THR A 98 5.06 2.71 17.61
C THR A 98 5.79 2.88 16.29
N SER A 99 6.26 4.08 16.02
CA SER A 99 7.12 4.34 14.87
C SER A 99 8.52 3.80 15.14
N LEU A 100 9.03 2.98 14.25
CA LEU A 100 10.32 2.31 14.42
C LEU A 100 11.45 2.98 13.64
N ASN A 101 11.11 3.67 12.56
CA ASN A 101 12.07 4.37 11.69
C ASN A 101 13.23 3.46 11.21
N ILE A 102 12.90 2.22 10.85
CA ILE A 102 13.86 1.21 10.44
C ILE A 102 13.76 1.03 8.92
N GLU A 103 14.90 1.09 8.24
CA GLU A 103 15.02 0.69 6.85
C GLU A 103 15.03 -0.84 6.75
N LEU A 104 14.09 -1.41 5.98
CA LEU A 104 14.06 -2.84 5.71
C LEU A 104 14.99 -3.18 4.55
N ARG A 105 15.80 -4.21 4.75
CA ARG A 105 16.79 -4.69 3.77
C ARG A 105 16.70 -6.20 3.63
N SER A 106 16.94 -6.71 2.43
CA SER A 106 16.92 -8.15 2.16
C SER A 106 18.06 -8.92 2.83
N ASP A 107 19.20 -8.25 3.02
CA ASP A 107 20.38 -8.80 3.68
C ASP A 107 20.34 -8.73 5.21
N ALA A 108 19.39 -7.99 5.76
CA ALA A 108 19.22 -7.80 7.20
C ALA A 108 17.72 -7.76 7.56
N PRO A 109 17.05 -8.91 7.66
CA PRO A 109 15.64 -8.98 8.04
C PRO A 109 15.43 -8.35 9.43
N TRP A 110 14.37 -7.56 9.54
CA TRP A 110 13.99 -7.01 10.84
C TRP A 110 13.16 -8.00 11.62
N VAL A 111 13.50 -8.20 12.89
CA VAL A 111 12.80 -9.12 13.79
C VAL A 111 12.26 -8.34 14.99
N ARG A 112 11.02 -8.59 15.36
CA ARG A 112 10.38 -8.05 16.54
C ARG A 112 9.68 -9.13 17.33
N SER A 113 10.04 -9.24 18.61
CA SER A 113 9.32 -10.08 19.56
C SER A 113 8.14 -9.32 20.15
N VAL A 114 7.00 -9.99 20.21
CA VAL A 114 5.78 -9.49 20.85
C VAL A 114 5.48 -10.41 22.03
N THR A 115 5.59 -9.89 23.24
CA THR A 115 5.44 -10.67 24.47
C THR A 115 4.07 -10.46 25.15
N ASN A 116 3.27 -9.52 24.65
CA ASN A 116 1.95 -9.26 25.21
C ASN A 116 0.94 -10.30 24.72
N THR A 117 0.56 -11.22 25.59
CA THR A 117 -0.42 -12.30 25.30
C THR A 117 -1.86 -11.80 25.20
N GLN A 118 -2.14 -10.55 25.51
CA GLN A 118 -3.47 -9.94 25.41
C GLN A 118 -3.73 -9.28 24.04
N LEU A 119 -2.76 -9.37 23.10
CA LEU A 119 -2.93 -8.81 21.77
C LEU A 119 -3.84 -9.69 20.92
N SER A 120 -4.84 -9.08 20.31
CA SER A 120 -5.71 -9.74 19.32
C SER A 120 -5.11 -9.74 17.91
N ALA A 121 -4.29 -8.75 17.58
CA ALA A 121 -3.67 -8.61 16.27
C ALA A 121 -2.44 -7.71 16.31
N VAL A 122 -1.58 -7.89 15.33
CA VAL A 122 -0.44 -7.01 15.04
C VAL A 122 -0.62 -6.44 13.65
N ARG A 123 -0.45 -5.11 13.52
CA ARG A 123 -0.45 -4.42 12.23
C ARG A 123 0.94 -3.89 11.94
N VAL A 124 1.42 -4.14 10.73
CA VAL A 124 2.68 -3.58 10.24
C VAL A 124 2.36 -2.55 9.16
N ARG A 125 2.93 -1.36 9.29
CA ARG A 125 2.79 -0.28 8.31
C ARG A 125 4.14 -0.02 7.66
N PHE A 126 4.19 -0.17 6.34
CA PHE A 126 5.35 0.18 5.54
C PHE A 126 5.19 1.57 4.94
N ALA A 127 6.31 2.28 4.78
CA ALA A 127 6.38 3.56 4.10
C ALA A 127 7.45 3.51 2.99
N TRP A 128 7.09 3.98 1.82
CA TRP A 128 8.02 4.15 0.68
C TRP A 128 8.07 5.64 0.31
N PRO A 129 8.96 6.42 0.93
CA PRO A 129 9.01 7.87 0.71
C PRO A 129 9.36 8.22 -0.74
N ALA A 130 10.13 7.38 -1.41
CA ALA A 130 10.36 7.46 -2.84
C ALA A 130 10.50 6.04 -3.42
N LEU A 131 9.76 5.75 -4.48
CA LEU A 131 9.85 4.50 -5.21
C LEU A 131 10.12 4.82 -6.67
N GLN A 132 11.39 4.76 -7.08
CA GLN A 132 11.81 5.11 -8.43
C GLN A 132 13.14 4.46 -8.80
N ARG A 133 13.37 4.32 -10.08
CA ARG A 133 14.63 3.86 -10.66
C ARG A 133 15.05 4.79 -11.80
N GLN A 134 16.34 5.10 -11.87
CA GLN A 134 16.94 5.77 -13.00
C GLN A 134 17.70 4.76 -13.87
N ASP A 135 17.53 4.82 -15.19
CA ASP A 135 18.31 4.03 -16.14
C ASP A 135 19.61 4.74 -16.55
N ASP A 136 20.46 4.04 -17.32
CA ASP A 136 21.75 4.57 -17.80
C ASP A 136 21.61 5.75 -18.77
N GLN A 137 20.41 6.03 -19.27
CA GLN A 137 20.11 7.15 -20.14
C GLN A 137 19.53 8.36 -19.38
N GLY A 138 19.41 8.23 -18.04
CA GLY A 138 18.86 9.25 -17.17
C GLY A 138 17.33 9.26 -17.09
N ASN A 139 16.63 8.33 -17.75
CA ASN A 139 15.17 8.27 -17.61
C ASN A 139 14.80 7.75 -16.22
N ILE A 140 13.74 8.32 -15.65
CA ILE A 140 13.23 7.95 -14.32
C ILE A 140 11.90 7.20 -14.49
N GLY A 141 11.86 5.97 -13.99
CA GLY A 141 10.68 5.10 -14.02
C GLY A 141 10.31 4.59 -12.62
N GLY A 142 9.23 3.82 -12.56
CA GLY A 142 8.82 3.11 -11.36
C GLY A 142 9.77 1.97 -10.99
N TYR A 143 9.58 1.46 -9.78
CA TYR A 143 10.31 0.32 -9.26
C TYR A 143 9.36 -0.65 -8.55
N ARG A 144 9.75 -1.92 -8.50
CA ARG A 144 9.03 -2.96 -7.79
C ARG A 144 9.87 -3.44 -6.62
N ILE A 145 9.28 -3.48 -5.43
CA ILE A 145 9.89 -4.05 -4.21
C ILE A 145 9.01 -5.19 -3.73
N GLU A 146 9.57 -6.36 -3.62
CA GLU A 146 8.92 -7.53 -3.03
C GLU A 146 9.26 -7.59 -1.54
N TYR A 147 8.29 -8.00 -0.73
CA TYR A 147 8.47 -8.17 0.70
C TYR A 147 7.70 -9.39 1.21
N ALA A 148 8.14 -9.92 2.33
CA ALA A 148 7.47 -11.01 3.02
C ALA A 148 7.39 -10.73 4.51
N ILE A 149 6.41 -11.36 5.16
CA ILE A 149 6.24 -11.35 6.61
C ILE A 149 6.19 -12.80 7.08
N ASP A 150 7.12 -13.13 7.94
CA ASP A 150 7.20 -14.43 8.58
C ASP A 150 6.85 -14.29 10.07
N VAL A 151 6.16 -15.26 10.60
CA VAL A 151 5.75 -15.30 12.01
C VAL A 151 6.21 -16.62 12.63
N ALA A 152 6.75 -16.53 13.84
CA ALA A 152 7.02 -17.68 14.69
C ALA A 152 6.25 -17.52 16.02
N THR A 153 5.64 -18.57 16.50
CA THR A 153 4.96 -18.60 17.80
C THR A 153 5.71 -19.51 18.76
N ASP A 154 5.77 -19.12 20.01
CA ASP A 154 6.32 -19.91 21.12
C ASP A 154 7.76 -20.48 20.88
N GLY A 155 8.57 -19.69 20.16
CA GLY A 155 9.94 -20.11 19.84
C GLY A 155 10.04 -21.19 18.74
N GLY A 156 8.95 -21.44 18.02
CA GLY A 156 8.90 -22.35 16.89
C GLY A 156 9.61 -21.82 15.65
N ALA A 157 9.53 -22.57 14.57
CA ALA A 157 10.06 -22.14 13.27
C ALA A 157 9.24 -21.01 12.67
N TYR A 158 9.90 -20.11 11.94
CA TYR A 158 9.24 -19.07 11.17
C TYR A 158 8.37 -19.67 10.05
N GLN A 159 7.17 -19.18 9.94
CA GLN A 159 6.24 -19.50 8.86
C GLN A 159 5.92 -18.23 8.08
N GLN A 160 6.00 -18.30 6.76
CA GLN A 160 5.68 -17.20 5.88
C GLN A 160 4.16 -16.99 5.84
N MET A 161 3.72 -15.86 6.36
CA MET A 161 2.30 -15.50 6.45
C MET A 161 1.85 -14.62 5.30
N LEU A 162 2.76 -13.83 4.74
CA LEU A 162 2.46 -12.92 3.65
C LEU A 162 3.67 -12.78 2.74
N THR A 163 3.43 -12.84 1.44
CA THR A 163 4.35 -12.38 0.40
C THR A 163 3.57 -11.45 -0.50
N ASP A 164 4.10 -10.25 -0.73
CA ASP A 164 3.45 -9.25 -1.56
C ASP A 164 4.52 -8.34 -2.18
N ALA A 165 4.08 -7.40 -3.03
CA ALA A 165 4.97 -6.44 -3.67
C ALA A 165 4.29 -5.07 -3.79
N VAL A 166 5.09 -4.03 -3.65
CA VAL A 166 4.70 -2.70 -4.09
C VAL A 166 5.33 -2.41 -5.45
N ASP A 167 4.53 -1.92 -6.38
CA ASP A 167 4.95 -1.64 -7.75
C ASP A 167 4.40 -0.29 -8.19
N GLY A 168 5.24 0.56 -8.76
CA GLY A 168 4.85 1.86 -9.24
C GLY A 168 5.93 2.92 -9.07
N LYS A 169 5.55 4.17 -9.28
CA LYS A 169 6.42 5.32 -9.09
C LYS A 169 5.81 6.32 -8.12
N THR A 170 6.61 6.76 -7.15
CA THR A 170 6.33 7.92 -6.31
C THR A 170 7.62 8.66 -5.98
N THR A 171 7.56 9.98 -6.02
CA THR A 171 8.69 10.85 -5.66
C THR A 171 8.49 11.54 -4.32
N THR A 172 7.24 11.66 -3.89
CA THR A 172 6.87 12.29 -2.61
C THR A 172 5.62 11.64 -2.04
N ARG A 173 5.54 11.67 -0.73
CA ARG A 173 4.34 11.34 0.06
C ARG A 173 3.86 12.56 0.80
#